data_13a5ba25a06d754520d9055c7262ff7a
#
_entry.id   13a5ba25a06d754520d9055c7262ff7a
#
_cell.length_a   1.000
_cell.length_b   1.000
_cell.length_c   1.000
_cell.angle_alpha   90.00
_cell.angle_beta   90.00
_cell.angle_gamma   90.00
#
_symmetry.space_group_name_H-M   'P 1'
#
loop_
_entity.id
_entity.type
_entity.pdbx_description
1 polymer ?
#
loop_
_entity_poly.entity_id
_entity_poly.type
_entity_poly.pdbx_seq_one_letter_code
_entity_poly.pdbx_strand_id
1 'polypeptide(L)'
;MDRRVLLIAGGGTLGTYTELELLRLGYKVDVICLEEKIPCCDRVRHIKEYVSEELLLKLFQENRYDGIVSFMHYPNIQEYKKIHPFLSANTEHLIFLSSYRVYADCEHPIRETSPMLLDVSRDEEFLAKETYALSKAKGERYLRQESGTSNWTAVRPVISFSQRRFDIVMCSGRQVLTCAATGEALKLPAVTKNLTAGLDWAGNSGKLIANLLFKESTLGESYTVSSAQGYTWGEIAEMYTDLVGAKFEWIDTEEYMNFFRGNPNIWAL
;
A
#
# COMPACT_ATOMS: atom_id res chain seq x y z
N MET A 1 21.28 -15.31 -12.17
CA MET A 1 22.03 -14.41 -11.27
C MET A 1 21.43 -14.55 -9.88
N ASP A 2 22.25 -14.67 -8.84
CA ASP A 2 21.82 -14.90 -7.46
C ASP A 2 21.51 -13.53 -6.80
N ARG A 3 20.41 -12.91 -7.21
CA ARG A 3 20.00 -11.57 -6.72
C ARG A 3 19.42 -11.65 -5.32
N ARG A 4 19.73 -10.64 -4.49
CA ARG A 4 19.20 -10.47 -3.14
C ARG A 4 18.34 -9.22 -3.04
N VAL A 5 17.15 -9.36 -2.45
CA VAL A 5 16.18 -8.28 -2.27
C VAL A 5 15.91 -8.07 -0.79
N LEU A 6 15.90 -6.81 -0.34
CA LEU A 6 15.49 -6.42 1.01
C LEU A 6 14.05 -5.89 0.97
N LEU A 7 13.17 -6.48 1.79
CA LEU A 7 11.83 -5.98 2.03
C LEU A 7 11.81 -5.22 3.37
N ILE A 8 11.71 -3.92 3.32
CA ILE A 8 11.66 -3.06 4.52
C ILE A 8 10.21 -2.95 4.97
N ALA A 9 9.92 -3.30 6.24
CA ALA A 9 8.57 -3.43 6.80
C ALA A 9 7.68 -4.41 6.01
N GLY A 10 8.28 -5.51 5.53
CA GLY A 10 7.64 -6.50 4.66
C GLY A 10 6.73 -7.51 5.37
N GLY A 11 6.44 -7.34 6.67
CA GLY A 11 5.61 -8.29 7.44
C GLY A 11 4.13 -8.30 7.07
N GLY A 12 3.63 -7.19 6.52
CA GLY A 12 2.22 -7.02 6.15
C GLY A 12 1.77 -7.80 4.92
N THR A 13 0.51 -7.62 4.55
CA THR A 13 -0.15 -8.34 3.44
C THR A 13 0.64 -8.21 2.13
N LEU A 14 0.93 -6.99 1.65
CA LEU A 14 1.66 -6.79 0.39
C LEU A 14 3.07 -7.38 0.45
N GLY A 15 3.80 -7.15 1.56
CA GLY A 15 5.15 -7.66 1.70
C GLY A 15 5.20 -9.19 1.68
N THR A 16 4.26 -9.86 2.34
CA THR A 16 4.19 -11.34 2.34
C THR A 16 4.01 -11.92 0.94
N TYR A 17 3.10 -11.35 0.13
CA TYR A 17 2.91 -11.85 -1.25
C TYR A 17 4.02 -11.41 -2.21
N THR A 18 4.67 -10.28 -1.96
CA THR A 18 5.88 -9.88 -2.70
C THR A 18 7.05 -10.83 -2.39
N GLU A 19 7.25 -11.19 -1.13
CA GLU A 19 8.23 -12.21 -0.70
C GLU A 19 8.03 -13.53 -1.45
N LEU A 20 6.80 -14.06 -1.45
CA LEU A 20 6.47 -15.32 -2.11
C LEU A 20 6.80 -15.29 -3.60
N GLU A 21 6.48 -14.21 -4.28
CA GLU A 21 6.78 -14.07 -5.71
C GLU A 21 8.28 -13.92 -5.98
N LEU A 22 9.02 -13.15 -5.16
CA LEU A 22 10.48 -13.04 -5.29
C LEU A 22 11.17 -14.39 -5.12
N LEU A 23 10.72 -15.20 -4.15
CA LEU A 23 11.21 -16.56 -3.96
C LEU A 23 10.88 -17.46 -5.16
N ARG A 24 9.67 -17.32 -5.75
CA ARG A 24 9.30 -18.03 -6.98
C ARG A 24 10.19 -17.64 -8.16
N LEU A 25 10.59 -16.38 -8.24
CA LEU A 25 11.53 -15.86 -9.24
C LEU A 25 12.99 -16.29 -8.98
N GLY A 26 13.27 -16.96 -7.88
CA GLY A 26 14.59 -17.50 -7.56
C GLY A 26 15.50 -16.57 -6.75
N TYR A 27 14.99 -15.43 -6.25
CA TYR A 27 15.78 -14.46 -5.51
C TYR A 27 15.97 -14.88 -4.04
N LYS A 28 17.04 -14.39 -3.40
CA LYS A 28 17.21 -14.39 -1.95
C LYS A 28 16.49 -13.17 -1.38
N VAL A 29 15.79 -13.35 -0.27
CA VAL A 29 14.93 -12.30 0.31
C VAL A 29 15.23 -12.14 1.79
N ASP A 30 15.60 -10.94 2.20
CA ASP A 30 15.64 -10.53 3.60
C ASP A 30 14.42 -9.64 3.90
N VAL A 31 13.71 -9.94 4.98
CA VAL A 31 12.47 -9.24 5.33
C VAL A 31 12.57 -8.66 6.73
N ILE A 32 12.55 -7.35 6.87
CA ILE A 32 12.41 -6.70 8.17
C ILE A 32 10.93 -6.65 8.52
N CYS A 33 10.55 -7.24 9.64
CA CYS A 33 9.16 -7.30 10.13
C CYS A 33 9.12 -7.35 11.65
N LEU A 34 7.95 -7.13 12.24
CA LEU A 34 7.76 -7.14 13.70
C LEU A 34 7.33 -8.50 14.22
N GLU A 35 6.71 -9.31 13.37
CA GLU A 35 6.26 -10.65 13.74
C GLU A 35 7.40 -11.66 13.58
N GLU A 36 7.37 -12.66 14.43
CA GLU A 36 8.18 -13.86 14.24
C GLU A 36 7.59 -14.70 13.12
N LYS A 37 8.39 -15.01 12.11
CA LYS A 37 8.00 -15.84 10.98
C LYS A 37 8.98 -16.98 10.81
N ILE A 38 8.47 -18.17 10.55
CA ILE A 38 9.26 -19.34 10.21
C ILE A 38 9.59 -19.25 8.72
N PRO A 39 10.89 -19.25 8.34
CA PRO A 39 11.30 -19.25 6.94
C PRO A 39 10.72 -20.47 6.21
N CYS A 40 10.15 -20.28 5.04
CA CYS A 40 9.63 -21.39 4.22
C CYS A 40 10.74 -22.13 3.44
N CYS A 41 11.92 -21.54 3.32
CA CYS A 41 13.10 -22.12 2.67
C CYS A 41 14.38 -21.38 3.08
N ASP A 42 15.53 -21.87 2.66
CA ASP A 42 16.87 -21.32 2.94
C ASP A 42 17.18 -19.99 2.22
N ARG A 43 16.35 -19.61 1.25
CA ARG A 43 16.48 -18.34 0.50
C ARG A 43 15.79 -17.15 1.13
N VAL A 44 15.06 -17.33 2.25
CA VAL A 44 14.41 -16.22 2.95
C VAL A 44 14.91 -16.12 4.39
N ARG A 45 15.18 -14.88 4.83
CA ARG A 45 15.52 -14.54 6.21
C ARG A 45 14.55 -13.49 6.73
N HIS A 46 13.85 -13.78 7.81
CA HIS A 46 13.02 -12.81 8.52
C HIS A 46 13.82 -12.20 9.68
N ILE A 47 13.85 -10.87 9.74
CA ILE A 47 14.55 -10.08 10.75
C ILE A 47 13.49 -9.40 11.60
N LYS A 48 13.28 -9.94 12.82
CA LYS A 48 12.28 -9.44 13.77
C LYS A 48 12.83 -8.24 14.52
N GLU A 49 12.75 -7.07 13.89
CA GLU A 49 13.30 -5.84 14.45
C GLU A 49 12.55 -4.62 13.90
N TYR A 50 12.56 -3.51 14.64
CA TYR A 50 12.11 -2.22 14.12
C TYR A 50 13.10 -1.70 13.08
N VAL A 51 12.55 -1.09 12.02
CA VAL A 51 13.38 -0.44 11.01
C VAL A 51 14.08 0.77 11.64
N SER A 52 15.40 0.75 11.64
CA SER A 52 16.25 1.83 12.12
C SER A 52 17.43 2.05 11.17
N GLU A 53 18.02 3.22 11.22
CA GLU A 53 19.22 3.54 10.43
C GLU A 53 20.39 2.60 10.81
N GLU A 54 20.53 2.29 12.10
CA GLU A 54 21.55 1.37 12.60
C GLU A 54 21.38 -0.05 12.04
N LEU A 55 20.16 -0.58 12.06
CA LEU A 55 19.86 -1.88 11.46
C LEU A 55 20.17 -1.90 9.96
N LEU A 56 19.76 -0.87 9.23
CA LEU A 56 20.01 -0.80 7.79
C LEU A 56 21.50 -0.71 7.48
N LEU A 57 22.25 0.10 8.23
CA LEU A 57 23.73 0.17 8.12
C LEU A 57 24.38 -1.21 8.30
N LYS A 58 23.99 -1.91 9.35
CA LYS A 58 24.49 -3.28 9.62
C LYS A 58 24.18 -4.20 8.45
N LEU A 59 22.94 -4.20 7.95
CA LEU A 59 22.52 -5.07 6.85
C LEU A 59 23.28 -4.77 5.56
N PHE A 60 23.54 -3.51 5.25
CA PHE A 60 24.31 -3.11 4.05
C PHE A 60 25.80 -3.38 4.15
N GLN A 61 26.34 -3.46 5.38
CA GLN A 61 27.72 -3.93 5.61
C GLN A 61 27.84 -5.45 5.44
N GLU A 62 26.82 -6.20 5.88
CA GLU A 62 26.80 -7.66 5.78
C GLU A 62 26.46 -8.19 4.39
N ASN A 63 25.63 -7.47 3.64
CA ASN A 63 25.09 -7.94 2.37
C ASN A 63 24.96 -6.81 1.35
N ARG A 64 25.20 -7.14 0.08
CA ARG A 64 24.75 -6.31 -1.04
C ARG A 64 23.29 -6.67 -1.38
N TYR A 65 22.44 -5.65 -1.52
CA TYR A 65 21.06 -5.81 -2.00
C TYR A 65 20.93 -5.24 -3.40
N ASP A 66 20.60 -6.11 -4.36
CA ASP A 66 20.35 -5.68 -5.75
C ASP A 66 19.04 -4.89 -5.85
N GLY A 67 18.03 -5.25 -5.03
CA GLY A 67 16.75 -4.57 -4.94
C GLY A 67 16.33 -4.28 -3.50
N ILE A 68 15.65 -3.16 -3.31
CA ILE A 68 15.00 -2.81 -2.05
C ILE A 68 13.53 -2.49 -2.35
N VAL A 69 12.60 -3.10 -1.60
CA VAL A 69 11.17 -2.73 -1.61
C VAL A 69 10.80 -2.17 -0.25
N SER A 70 10.51 -0.88 -0.17
CA SER A 70 10.15 -0.22 1.08
C SER A 70 8.63 -0.11 1.21
N PHE A 71 8.05 -0.90 2.14
CA PHE A 71 6.64 -0.83 2.54
C PHE A 71 6.39 0.18 3.65
N MET A 72 7.41 0.93 4.05
CA MET A 72 7.29 1.95 5.09
C MET A 72 6.31 3.05 4.72
N HIS A 73 5.57 3.51 5.72
CA HIS A 73 4.85 4.75 5.66
C HIS A 73 5.67 5.83 6.38
N TYR A 74 5.92 6.93 5.70
CA TYR A 74 6.58 8.12 6.23
C TYR A 74 5.55 9.24 6.32
N PRO A 75 4.92 9.46 7.48
CA PRO A 75 3.91 10.51 7.66
C PRO A 75 4.47 11.88 7.30
N ASN A 76 5.70 12.17 7.73
CA ASN A 76 6.42 13.39 7.42
C ASN A 76 7.39 13.15 6.26
N ILE A 77 7.30 13.96 5.22
CA ILE A 77 8.19 13.89 4.06
C ILE A 77 9.67 14.09 4.43
N GLN A 78 9.98 14.83 5.49
CA GLN A 78 11.37 15.05 5.92
C GLN A 78 12.03 13.74 6.38
N GLU A 79 11.27 12.80 6.94
CA GLU A 79 11.78 11.47 7.29
C GLU A 79 12.18 10.69 6.05
N TYR A 80 11.34 10.74 5.00
CA TYR A 80 11.66 10.08 3.74
C TYR A 80 12.87 10.74 3.04
N LYS A 81 12.95 12.06 3.03
CA LYS A 81 14.09 12.81 2.47
C LYS A 81 15.42 12.45 3.12
N LYS A 82 15.42 12.11 4.42
CA LYS A 82 16.63 11.68 5.13
C LYS A 82 17.06 10.27 4.75
N ILE A 83 16.11 9.34 4.65
CA ILE A 83 16.43 7.92 4.44
C ILE A 83 16.62 7.55 2.96
N HIS A 84 15.94 8.23 2.04
CA HIS A 84 15.97 7.89 0.61
C HIS A 84 17.38 7.87 0.01
N PRO A 85 18.25 8.90 0.20
CA PRO A 85 19.59 8.88 -0.37
C PRO A 85 20.40 7.67 0.08
N PHE A 86 20.22 7.27 1.34
CA PHE A 86 20.88 6.10 1.91
C PHE A 86 20.38 4.80 1.30
N LEU A 87 19.07 4.62 1.13
CA LEU A 87 18.50 3.45 0.47
C LEU A 87 18.91 3.38 -1.01
N SER A 88 18.79 4.50 -1.72
CA SER A 88 19.11 4.60 -3.15
C SER A 88 20.59 4.31 -3.45
N ALA A 89 21.51 4.74 -2.58
CA ALA A 89 22.95 4.47 -2.74
C ALA A 89 23.34 3.02 -2.51
N ASN A 90 22.49 2.23 -1.83
CA ASN A 90 22.78 0.85 -1.44
C ASN A 90 21.98 -0.21 -2.23
N THR A 91 21.43 0.15 -3.39
CA THR A 91 20.69 -0.76 -4.25
C THR A 91 20.76 -0.37 -5.72
N GLU A 92 20.56 -1.33 -6.62
CA GLU A 92 20.40 -1.05 -8.06
C GLU A 92 18.97 -0.58 -8.36
N HIS A 93 17.98 -1.03 -7.57
CA HIS A 93 16.57 -0.68 -7.80
C HIS A 93 15.80 -0.56 -6.48
N LEU A 94 15.27 0.63 -6.20
CA LEU A 94 14.44 0.93 -5.04
C LEU A 94 12.97 1.02 -5.45
N ILE A 95 12.10 0.19 -4.86
CA ILE A 95 10.65 0.35 -4.99
C ILE A 95 10.12 1.14 -3.76
N PHE A 96 9.47 2.26 -4.04
CA PHE A 96 8.75 3.09 -3.08
C PHE A 96 7.26 2.74 -3.09
N LEU A 97 6.73 2.31 -1.94
CA LEU A 97 5.29 2.07 -1.80
C LEU A 97 4.54 3.40 -1.69
N SER A 98 3.93 3.80 -2.79
CA SER A 98 2.94 4.85 -2.86
C SER A 98 1.52 4.29 -2.61
N SER A 99 0.49 4.84 -3.20
CA SER A 99 -0.90 4.41 -3.08
C SER A 99 -1.73 4.97 -4.23
N TYR A 100 -2.77 4.25 -4.66
CA TYR A 100 -3.77 4.78 -5.58
C TYR A 100 -4.48 6.04 -5.04
N ARG A 101 -4.50 6.22 -3.72
CA ARG A 101 -5.09 7.41 -3.06
C ARG A 101 -4.38 8.73 -3.38
N VAL A 102 -3.26 8.71 -4.10
CA VAL A 102 -2.61 9.93 -4.58
C VAL A 102 -3.35 10.58 -5.75
N TYR A 103 -4.20 9.82 -6.45
CA TYR A 103 -5.00 10.35 -7.55
C TYR A 103 -6.15 11.23 -7.08
N ALA A 104 -6.44 12.25 -7.85
CA ALA A 104 -7.68 12.98 -7.75
C ALA A 104 -8.78 12.25 -8.53
N ASP A 105 -10.00 12.26 -8.01
CA ASP A 105 -11.17 11.64 -8.64
C ASP A 105 -11.82 12.59 -9.64
N CYS A 106 -11.06 13.02 -10.66
CA CYS A 106 -11.52 14.01 -11.64
C CYS A 106 -11.59 13.48 -13.08
N GLU A 107 -11.13 12.26 -13.33
CA GLU A 107 -11.25 11.58 -14.62
C GLU A 107 -11.32 10.05 -14.48
N HIS A 108 -12.02 9.40 -15.41
CA HIS A 108 -12.16 7.96 -15.49
C HIS A 108 -11.99 7.46 -16.93
N PRO A 109 -11.28 6.34 -17.17
CA PRO A 109 -10.54 5.55 -16.19
C PRO A 109 -9.28 6.26 -15.67
N ILE A 110 -8.94 6.03 -14.41
CA ILE A 110 -7.69 6.54 -13.82
C ILE A 110 -6.50 5.87 -14.51
N ARG A 111 -5.48 6.68 -14.81
CA ARG A 111 -4.22 6.27 -15.44
C ARG A 111 -3.03 6.80 -14.64
N GLU A 112 -1.82 6.34 -14.94
CA GLU A 112 -0.60 6.81 -14.27
C GLU A 112 -0.37 8.31 -14.44
N THR A 113 -0.88 8.89 -15.53
CA THR A 113 -0.81 10.32 -15.87
C THR A 113 -1.98 11.14 -15.33
N SER A 114 -2.96 10.50 -14.69
CA SER A 114 -4.13 11.20 -14.12
C SER A 114 -3.71 12.18 -13.03
N PRO A 115 -4.44 13.31 -12.90
CA PRO A 115 -4.15 14.33 -11.90
C PRO A 115 -4.06 13.78 -10.49
N MET A 116 -3.10 14.28 -9.72
CA MET A 116 -2.93 13.90 -8.32
C MET A 116 -3.63 14.88 -7.40
N LEU A 117 -4.12 14.39 -6.25
CA LEU A 117 -4.75 15.21 -5.20
C LEU A 117 -3.91 16.43 -4.83
N LEU A 118 -2.60 16.25 -4.72
CA LEU A 118 -1.66 17.31 -4.32
C LEU A 118 -1.59 18.45 -5.35
N ASP A 119 -1.93 18.18 -6.62
CA ASP A 119 -1.81 19.16 -7.70
C ASP A 119 -3.13 19.91 -7.98
N VAL A 120 -4.28 19.28 -7.67
CA VAL A 120 -5.58 19.83 -8.04
C VAL A 120 -6.46 20.24 -6.86
N SER A 121 -6.23 19.71 -5.66
CA SER A 121 -7.02 20.07 -4.49
C SER A 121 -6.84 21.55 -4.15
N ARG A 122 -7.96 22.21 -3.87
CA ARG A 122 -8.03 23.59 -3.37
C ARG A 122 -8.51 23.66 -1.93
N ASP A 123 -8.71 22.51 -1.30
CA ASP A 123 -9.10 22.41 0.10
C ASP A 123 -7.84 22.63 0.97
N GLU A 124 -7.69 23.87 1.46
CA GLU A 124 -6.55 24.27 2.27
C GLU A 124 -6.49 23.51 3.59
N GLU A 125 -7.64 23.18 4.19
CA GLU A 125 -7.70 22.39 5.43
C GLU A 125 -7.21 20.96 5.21
N PHE A 126 -7.63 20.33 4.10
CA PHE A 126 -7.13 19.02 3.70
C PHE A 126 -5.63 19.04 3.43
N LEU A 127 -5.15 20.02 2.63
CA LEU A 127 -3.73 20.14 2.26
C LEU A 127 -2.82 20.43 3.45
N ALA A 128 -3.34 21.09 4.49
CA ALA A 128 -2.61 21.35 5.74
C ALA A 128 -2.48 20.11 6.63
N LYS A 129 -3.31 19.07 6.42
CA LYS A 129 -3.23 17.83 7.18
C LYS A 129 -2.16 16.90 6.57
N GLU A 130 -1.40 16.25 7.43
CA GLU A 130 -0.49 15.17 6.99
C GLU A 130 -1.28 13.85 6.88
N THR A 131 -2.16 13.77 5.89
CA THR A 131 -2.92 12.55 5.62
C THR A 131 -2.04 11.53 4.90
N TYR A 132 -2.44 10.26 4.97
CA TYR A 132 -1.76 9.17 4.28
C TYR A 132 -1.61 9.44 2.77
N ALA A 133 -2.67 9.89 2.10
CA ALA A 133 -2.65 10.19 0.67
C ALA A 133 -1.64 11.30 0.32
N LEU A 134 -1.65 12.39 1.08
CA LEU A 134 -0.75 13.52 0.85
C LEU A 134 0.71 13.16 1.13
N SER A 135 1.00 12.37 2.18
CA SER A 135 2.36 11.94 2.46
C SER A 135 2.93 11.08 1.32
N LYS A 136 2.10 10.19 0.74
CA LYS A 136 2.51 9.39 -0.43
C LYS A 136 2.71 10.26 -1.68
N ALA A 137 1.83 11.20 -1.94
CA ALA A 137 1.96 12.13 -3.07
C ALA A 137 3.20 13.04 -2.93
N LYS A 138 3.49 13.56 -1.73
CA LYS A 138 4.72 14.30 -1.42
C LYS A 138 5.97 13.45 -1.64
N GLY A 139 5.93 12.16 -1.29
CA GLY A 139 7.01 11.21 -1.54
C GLY A 139 7.31 11.04 -3.03
N GLU A 140 6.29 10.86 -3.86
CA GLU A 140 6.47 10.75 -5.31
C GLU A 140 6.96 12.07 -5.94
N ARG A 141 6.45 13.21 -5.48
CA ARG A 141 6.95 14.52 -5.93
C ARG A 141 8.44 14.69 -5.63
N TYR A 142 8.85 14.33 -4.42
CA TYR A 142 10.26 14.35 -4.04
C TYR A 142 11.10 13.46 -4.94
N LEU A 143 10.69 12.23 -5.20
CA LEU A 143 11.40 11.29 -6.08
C LEU A 143 11.61 11.88 -7.47
N ARG A 144 10.59 12.48 -8.06
CA ARG A 144 10.62 13.02 -9.42
C ARG A 144 11.39 14.32 -9.56
N GLN A 145 11.35 15.20 -8.56
CA GLN A 145 11.80 16.60 -8.71
C GLN A 145 13.04 16.93 -7.87
N GLU A 146 13.27 16.24 -6.76
CA GLU A 146 14.25 16.68 -5.77
C GLU A 146 15.30 15.61 -5.42
N SER A 147 15.01 14.32 -5.62
CA SER A 147 15.89 13.23 -5.13
C SER A 147 17.24 13.17 -5.84
N GLY A 148 17.32 13.65 -7.08
CA GLY A 148 18.53 13.56 -7.92
C GLY A 148 18.91 12.12 -8.31
N THR A 149 18.05 11.12 -8.04
CA THR A 149 18.28 9.71 -8.38
C THR A 149 17.26 9.23 -9.38
N SER A 150 17.59 8.20 -10.16
CA SER A 150 16.69 7.58 -11.14
C SER A 150 16.46 6.08 -10.90
N ASN A 151 17.16 5.48 -9.93
CA ASN A 151 17.07 4.04 -9.66
C ASN A 151 15.88 3.66 -8.76
N TRP A 152 14.75 4.32 -8.94
CA TRP A 152 13.54 4.07 -8.17
C TRP A 152 12.33 3.76 -9.07
N THR A 153 11.36 3.08 -8.51
CA THR A 153 10.00 2.91 -9.07
C THR A 153 9.00 3.16 -7.96
N ALA A 154 8.01 4.02 -8.18
CA ALA A 154 6.89 4.19 -7.26
C ALA A 154 5.75 3.24 -7.65
N VAL A 155 5.19 2.53 -6.68
CA VAL A 155 4.05 1.65 -6.91
C VAL A 155 2.82 2.16 -6.16
N ARG A 156 1.68 2.23 -6.85
CA ARG A 156 0.39 2.74 -6.37
C ARG A 156 -0.62 1.60 -6.26
N PRO A 157 -0.48 0.71 -5.25
CA PRO A 157 -1.45 -0.37 -5.09
C PRO A 157 -2.81 0.19 -4.68
N VAL A 158 -3.86 -0.47 -5.17
CA VAL A 158 -5.22 -0.34 -4.65
C VAL A 158 -5.34 -1.06 -3.31
N ILE A 159 -6.53 -1.10 -2.69
CA ILE A 159 -6.74 -1.80 -1.43
C ILE A 159 -6.50 -3.29 -1.65
N SER A 160 -5.47 -3.84 -0.98
CA SER A 160 -5.13 -5.26 -1.12
C SER A 160 -5.89 -6.08 -0.10
N PHE A 161 -6.61 -7.11 -0.55
CA PHE A 161 -7.24 -8.08 0.33
C PHE A 161 -6.49 -9.41 0.37
N SER A 162 -6.64 -10.15 1.47
CA SER A 162 -6.05 -11.47 1.68
C SER A 162 -6.84 -12.21 2.75
N GLN A 163 -6.45 -13.43 3.08
CA GLN A 163 -7.01 -14.18 4.22
C GLN A 163 -6.90 -13.43 5.57
N ARG A 164 -5.98 -12.48 5.69
CA ARG A 164 -5.74 -11.69 6.91
C ARG A 164 -6.31 -10.28 6.85
N ARG A 165 -6.73 -9.84 5.69
CA ARG A 165 -7.25 -8.49 5.45
C ARG A 165 -8.35 -8.52 4.41
N PHE A 166 -9.54 -8.09 4.79
CA PHE A 166 -10.70 -7.98 3.91
C PHE A 166 -11.56 -6.80 4.38
N ASP A 167 -11.14 -5.62 3.96
CA ASP A 167 -11.79 -4.36 4.33
C ASP A 167 -13.01 -4.11 3.42
N ILE A 168 -13.95 -3.29 3.91
CA ILE A 168 -15.05 -2.76 3.10
C ILE A 168 -15.19 -1.27 3.36
N VAL A 169 -15.10 -0.45 2.34
CA VAL A 169 -15.06 1.02 2.44
C VAL A 169 -13.97 1.44 3.45
N MET A 170 -14.37 1.99 4.60
CA MET A 170 -13.46 2.38 5.68
C MET A 170 -13.46 1.39 6.86
N CYS A 171 -14.21 0.30 6.76
CA CYS A 171 -14.36 -0.68 7.82
C CYS A 171 -13.41 -1.86 7.61
N SER A 172 -12.79 -2.30 8.70
CA SER A 172 -11.89 -3.47 8.70
C SER A 172 -12.67 -4.78 8.64
N GLY A 173 -12.02 -5.83 8.14
CA GLY A 173 -12.58 -7.18 8.17
C GLY A 173 -13.00 -7.65 9.57
N ARG A 174 -12.34 -7.16 10.65
CA ARG A 174 -12.78 -7.44 12.02
C ARG A 174 -14.19 -6.92 12.28
N GLN A 175 -14.51 -5.68 11.84
CA GLN A 175 -15.84 -5.10 12.00
C GLN A 175 -16.87 -5.90 11.21
N VAL A 176 -16.54 -6.31 9.98
CA VAL A 176 -17.41 -7.19 9.16
C VAL A 176 -17.73 -8.50 9.89
N LEU A 177 -16.70 -9.19 10.43
CA LEU A 177 -16.90 -10.44 11.17
C LEU A 177 -17.64 -10.24 12.50
N THR A 178 -17.40 -9.13 13.20
CA THR A 178 -18.15 -8.82 14.43
C THR A 178 -19.63 -8.66 14.11
N CYS A 179 -19.98 -7.88 13.10
CA CYS A 179 -21.37 -7.70 12.69
C CYS A 179 -22.00 -9.01 12.20
N ALA A 180 -21.27 -9.83 11.46
CA ALA A 180 -21.74 -11.16 11.08
C ALA A 180 -22.06 -12.06 12.30
N ALA A 181 -21.19 -12.02 13.32
CA ALA A 181 -21.36 -12.82 14.54
C ALA A 181 -22.48 -12.30 15.47
N THR A 182 -22.66 -10.98 15.57
CA THR A 182 -23.70 -10.38 16.42
C THR A 182 -25.06 -10.26 15.74
N GLY A 183 -25.10 -10.35 14.41
CA GLY A 183 -26.31 -10.11 13.62
C GLY A 183 -26.67 -8.63 13.44
N GLU A 184 -25.83 -7.71 13.96
CA GLU A 184 -25.99 -6.29 13.77
C GLU A 184 -25.57 -5.88 12.35
N ALA A 185 -26.17 -4.81 11.83
CA ALA A 185 -25.78 -4.27 10.52
C ALA A 185 -24.59 -3.33 10.65
N LEU A 186 -23.61 -3.50 9.75
CA LEU A 186 -22.50 -2.57 9.61
C LEU A 186 -22.95 -1.35 8.79
N LYS A 187 -22.88 -0.16 9.38
CA LYS A 187 -23.25 1.08 8.72
C LYS A 187 -22.18 1.52 7.73
N LEU A 188 -22.58 1.79 6.50
CA LEU A 188 -21.73 2.25 5.39
C LEU A 188 -22.33 3.51 4.75
N PRO A 189 -21.51 4.44 4.23
CA PRO A 189 -22.02 5.65 3.61
C PRO A 189 -22.63 5.34 2.23
N ALA A 190 -23.91 5.69 2.04
CA ALA A 190 -24.66 5.39 0.83
C ALA A 190 -24.01 5.94 -0.44
N VAL A 191 -23.32 7.08 -0.36
CA VAL A 191 -22.58 7.68 -1.47
C VAL A 191 -21.53 6.74 -2.08
N THR A 192 -20.98 5.82 -1.30
CA THR A 192 -19.94 4.89 -1.79
C THR A 192 -20.51 3.65 -2.47
N LYS A 193 -21.80 3.33 -2.30
CA LYS A 193 -22.39 2.06 -2.73
C LYS A 193 -22.09 1.70 -4.19
N ASN A 194 -22.22 2.69 -5.08
CA ASN A 194 -22.04 2.53 -6.52
C ASN A 194 -20.63 2.90 -7.02
N LEU A 195 -19.71 3.25 -6.12
CA LEU A 195 -18.33 3.53 -6.49
C LEU A 195 -17.54 2.22 -6.63
N THR A 196 -16.58 2.22 -7.56
CA THR A 196 -15.65 1.10 -7.73
C THR A 196 -14.84 0.89 -6.45
N ALA A 197 -14.81 -0.33 -5.95
CA ALA A 197 -14.22 -0.67 -4.66
C ALA A 197 -12.70 -0.56 -4.62
N GLY A 198 -12.02 -0.52 -5.75
CA GLY A 198 -10.55 -0.46 -5.79
C GLY A 198 -9.90 -1.58 -4.97
N LEU A 199 -10.45 -2.80 -5.01
CA LEU A 199 -9.92 -3.96 -4.32
C LEU A 199 -9.12 -4.85 -5.27
N ASP A 200 -8.00 -5.39 -4.78
CA ASP A 200 -7.24 -6.41 -5.51
C ASP A 200 -6.71 -7.48 -4.57
N TRP A 201 -6.62 -8.71 -5.05
CA TRP A 201 -5.99 -9.75 -4.27
C TRP A 201 -4.49 -9.47 -4.09
N ALA A 202 -4.02 -9.53 -2.85
CA ALA A 202 -2.63 -9.23 -2.52
C ALA A 202 -1.61 -10.09 -3.27
N GLY A 203 -2.00 -11.28 -3.71
CA GLY A 203 -1.18 -12.12 -4.59
C GLY A 203 -0.92 -11.50 -5.96
N ASN A 204 -1.92 -10.82 -6.56
CA ASN A 204 -1.73 -10.06 -7.80
C ASN A 204 -0.83 -8.86 -7.55
N SER A 205 -1.11 -8.09 -6.52
CA SER A 205 -0.31 -6.91 -6.16
C SER A 205 1.15 -7.28 -5.86
N GLY A 206 1.39 -8.33 -5.08
CA GLY A 206 2.74 -8.82 -4.78
C GLY A 206 3.49 -9.29 -6.03
N LYS A 207 2.80 -10.02 -6.92
CA LYS A 207 3.35 -10.44 -8.20
C LYS A 207 3.73 -9.26 -9.09
N LEU A 208 2.86 -8.25 -9.20
CA LEU A 208 3.15 -7.04 -9.98
C LEU A 208 4.37 -6.30 -9.41
N ILE A 209 4.40 -6.05 -8.09
CA ILE A 209 5.53 -5.37 -7.42
C ILE A 209 6.85 -6.10 -7.65
N ALA A 210 6.89 -7.41 -7.42
CA ALA A 210 8.10 -8.21 -7.61
C ALA A 210 8.60 -8.20 -9.06
N ASN A 211 7.69 -8.21 -10.04
CA ASN A 211 8.03 -8.22 -11.46
C ASN A 211 8.39 -6.84 -12.04
N LEU A 212 8.20 -5.74 -11.30
CA LEU A 212 8.73 -4.42 -11.66
C LEU A 212 10.23 -4.31 -11.37
N LEU A 213 10.74 -5.04 -10.37
CA LEU A 213 12.16 -5.00 -10.03
C LEU A 213 13.05 -5.40 -11.22
N PHE A 214 14.17 -4.70 -11.35
CA PHE A 214 15.24 -4.96 -12.31
C PHE A 214 14.86 -4.81 -13.79
N LYS A 215 13.75 -4.14 -14.07
CA LYS A 215 13.40 -3.72 -15.42
C LYS A 215 13.85 -2.28 -15.64
N GLU A 216 14.73 -2.07 -16.58
CA GLU A 216 15.25 -0.75 -16.91
C GLU A 216 14.13 0.25 -17.26
N SER A 217 13.09 -0.23 -17.97
CA SER A 217 11.93 0.58 -18.35
C SER A 217 11.05 1.05 -17.19
N THR A 218 11.29 0.56 -15.97
CA THR A 218 10.52 0.95 -14.78
C THR A 218 11.24 1.95 -13.90
N LEU A 219 12.50 2.23 -14.18
CA LEU A 219 13.30 3.18 -13.41
C LEU A 219 12.83 4.61 -13.65
N GLY A 220 12.63 5.36 -12.56
CA GLY A 220 12.13 6.73 -12.59
C GLY A 220 10.61 6.86 -12.82
N GLU A 221 9.89 5.72 -12.86
CA GLU A 221 8.49 5.68 -13.23
C GLU A 221 7.56 5.32 -12.05
N SER A 222 6.26 5.59 -12.24
CA SER A 222 5.21 5.19 -11.29
C SER A 222 4.19 4.30 -11.96
N TYR A 223 3.76 3.24 -11.25
CA TYR A 223 2.80 2.26 -11.75
C TYR A 223 1.65 2.06 -10.79
N THR A 224 0.43 2.03 -11.35
CA THR A 224 -0.75 1.58 -10.62
C THR A 224 -0.70 0.05 -10.53
N VAL A 225 -0.84 -0.47 -9.32
CA VAL A 225 -0.81 -1.90 -9.06
C VAL A 225 -2.23 -2.38 -8.78
N SER A 226 -2.89 -2.87 -9.83
CA SER A 226 -4.27 -3.34 -9.81
C SER A 226 -4.53 -4.33 -10.93
N SER A 227 -5.42 -5.30 -10.71
CA SER A 227 -5.99 -6.15 -11.74
C SER A 227 -7.19 -5.50 -12.46
N ALA A 228 -7.50 -4.25 -12.12
CA ALA A 228 -8.60 -3.46 -12.70
C ALA A 228 -9.98 -4.13 -12.60
N GLN A 229 -10.26 -4.86 -11.51
CA GLN A 229 -11.60 -5.41 -11.25
C GLN A 229 -12.58 -4.27 -10.97
N GLY A 230 -13.72 -4.30 -11.65
CA GLY A 230 -14.70 -3.22 -11.63
C GLY A 230 -15.85 -3.38 -10.61
N TYR A 231 -15.68 -4.20 -9.57
CA TYR A 231 -16.73 -4.37 -8.55
C TYR A 231 -16.98 -3.08 -7.77
N THR A 232 -18.26 -2.79 -7.52
CA THR A 232 -18.69 -1.70 -6.65
C THR A 232 -18.64 -2.12 -5.18
N TRP A 233 -18.64 -1.15 -4.26
CA TRP A 233 -18.75 -1.46 -2.84
C TRP A 233 -20.06 -2.17 -2.48
N GLY A 234 -21.15 -1.89 -3.22
CA GLY A 234 -22.40 -2.59 -3.07
C GLY A 234 -22.28 -4.09 -3.37
N GLU A 235 -21.67 -4.44 -4.51
CA GLU A 235 -21.43 -5.85 -4.90
C GLU A 235 -20.49 -6.56 -3.92
N ILE A 236 -19.46 -5.86 -3.41
CA ILE A 236 -18.59 -6.44 -2.37
C ILE A 236 -19.36 -6.68 -1.06
N ALA A 237 -20.28 -5.80 -0.67
CA ALA A 237 -21.13 -6.01 0.49
C ALA A 237 -22.04 -7.24 0.31
N GLU A 238 -22.63 -7.42 -0.86
CA GLU A 238 -23.42 -8.61 -1.19
C GLU A 238 -22.59 -9.90 -1.10
N MET A 239 -21.36 -9.88 -1.64
CA MET A 239 -20.44 -11.03 -1.50
C MET A 239 -20.13 -11.36 -0.04
N TYR A 240 -19.92 -10.36 0.83
CA TYR A 240 -19.71 -10.60 2.26
C TYR A 240 -20.98 -11.11 2.96
N THR A 241 -22.16 -10.65 2.53
CA THR A 241 -23.44 -11.20 3.02
C THR A 241 -23.53 -12.68 2.70
N ASP A 242 -23.24 -13.07 1.47
CA ASP A 242 -23.32 -14.45 1.00
C ASP A 242 -22.27 -15.36 1.68
N LEU A 243 -21.05 -14.85 1.88
CA LEU A 243 -19.94 -15.65 2.40
C LEU A 243 -19.97 -15.82 3.93
N VAL A 244 -20.31 -14.78 4.66
CA VAL A 244 -20.17 -14.76 6.13
C VAL A 244 -21.45 -14.31 6.87
N GLY A 245 -22.54 -14.03 6.16
CA GLY A 245 -23.81 -13.58 6.74
C GLY A 245 -23.78 -12.17 7.30
N ALA A 246 -22.81 -11.35 6.91
CA ALA A 246 -22.72 -9.95 7.34
C ALA A 246 -23.90 -9.14 6.78
N LYS A 247 -24.44 -8.24 7.59
CA LYS A 247 -25.49 -7.31 7.20
C LYS A 247 -24.94 -5.92 7.04
N PHE A 248 -25.40 -5.18 6.04
CA PHE A 248 -24.97 -3.81 5.76
C PHE A 248 -26.15 -2.87 5.68
N GLU A 249 -26.02 -1.70 6.29
CA GLU A 249 -26.97 -0.61 6.24
C GLU A 249 -26.31 0.59 5.55
N TRP A 250 -26.86 1.03 4.44
CA TRP A 250 -26.36 2.18 3.69
C TRP A 250 -27.06 3.44 4.18
N ILE A 251 -26.32 4.25 4.96
CA ILE A 251 -26.85 5.43 5.61
C ILE A 251 -26.41 6.71 4.89
N ASP A 252 -27.11 7.80 5.15
CA ASP A 252 -26.76 9.12 4.63
C ASP A 252 -25.35 9.55 5.07
N THR A 253 -24.69 10.34 4.22
CA THR A 253 -23.31 10.78 4.48
C THR A 253 -23.21 11.63 5.76
N GLU A 254 -24.18 12.50 6.04
CA GLU A 254 -24.18 13.32 7.26
C GLU A 254 -24.35 12.45 8.51
N GLU A 255 -25.26 11.48 8.47
CA GLU A 255 -25.43 10.49 9.55
C GLU A 255 -24.14 9.69 9.76
N TYR A 256 -23.51 9.21 8.66
CA TYR A 256 -22.25 8.48 8.73
C TYR A 256 -21.13 9.32 9.33
N MET A 257 -20.99 10.59 8.90
CA MET A 257 -19.99 11.51 9.39
C MET A 257 -20.18 11.81 10.89
N ASN A 258 -21.43 11.95 11.35
CA ASN A 258 -21.74 12.13 12.77
C ASN A 258 -21.38 10.89 13.59
N PHE A 259 -21.61 9.68 13.06
CA PHE A 259 -21.25 8.43 13.72
C PHE A 259 -19.71 8.29 13.87
N PHE A 260 -18.95 8.74 12.89
CA PHE A 260 -17.49 8.69 12.88
C PHE A 260 -16.80 10.00 13.28
N ARG A 261 -17.53 10.91 13.92
CA ARG A 261 -17.02 12.23 14.36
C ARG A 261 -15.74 12.07 15.17
N GLY A 262 -14.63 12.69 14.71
CA GLY A 262 -13.30 12.56 15.31
C GLY A 262 -12.41 11.47 14.67
N ASN A 263 -12.89 10.72 13.68
CA ASN A 263 -12.03 9.82 12.92
C ASN A 263 -11.15 10.63 11.93
N PRO A 264 -9.80 10.60 12.09
CA PRO A 264 -8.91 11.38 11.23
C PRO A 264 -8.91 10.92 9.76
N ASN A 265 -9.45 9.74 9.46
CA ASN A 265 -9.51 9.19 8.09
C ASN A 265 -10.81 9.51 7.33
N ILE A 266 -11.67 10.34 7.90
CA ILE A 266 -12.95 10.72 7.29
C ILE A 266 -12.79 11.34 5.90
N TRP A 267 -11.66 12.00 5.63
CA TRP A 267 -11.29 12.56 4.33
C TRP A 267 -10.97 11.52 3.26
N ALA A 268 -11.05 10.25 3.56
CA ALA A 268 -10.80 9.15 2.62
C ALA A 268 -12.09 8.63 1.96
N LEU A 269 -13.23 9.26 2.24
CA LEU A 269 -14.48 9.04 1.54
C LEU A 269 -14.54 9.95 0.31
#